data_5d7d9a485ec0a58adace0b7a79054201
#
_entry.id   5d7d9a485ec0a58adace0b7a79054201
#
_cell.length_a   1.000
_cell.length_b   1.000
_cell.length_c   1.000
_cell.angle_alpha   90.00
_cell.angle_beta   90.00
_cell.angle_gamma   90.00
#
_symmetry.space_group_name_H-M   'P 1'
#
loop_
_entity.id
_entity.type
_entity.pdbx_description
1 polymer ?
#
loop_
_entity_poly.entity_id
_entity_poly.type
_entity_poly.pdbx_seq_one_letter_code
_entity_poly.pdbx_strand_id
1 'polypeptide(L)'
;MTRNETAIRRESRRQFVRRAVSGGMGATLAVGGGTSQPAAQQVGPIRAFDHVAIPMRNTEAMLPFYRALGFVVMEGANTCSVHFGDNKINLHRPEFWQSGTFTLRASAAEPPCGDFCFVWDDTLAALRTTLDGAGATVIIGPVERTGGRDGGAANGTSHYTRDPDGNLLEFIVYP
;
A
#
# COMPACT_ATOMS: atom_id res chain seq x y z
N MET A 1 30.84 22.41 39.69
CA MET A 1 30.82 23.80 39.23
C MET A 1 31.26 23.76 37.78
N THR A 2 30.53 24.00 36.80
CA THR A 2 29.34 24.70 36.41
C THR A 2 28.63 23.94 35.30
N ARG A 3 27.32 23.83 35.39
CA ARG A 3 26.44 23.29 34.34
C ARG A 3 26.43 24.24 33.15
N ASN A 4 26.45 23.70 31.96
CA ASN A 4 26.09 24.43 30.74
C ASN A 4 24.99 23.66 30.03
N GLU A 5 23.74 24.06 30.23
CA GLU A 5 22.55 23.58 29.53
C GLU A 5 22.48 24.28 28.18
N THR A 6 22.66 23.50 27.10
CA THR A 6 22.40 24.00 25.77
C THR A 6 20.95 23.70 25.44
N ALA A 7 20.09 24.71 25.55
CA ALA A 7 18.71 24.66 25.13
C ALA A 7 18.62 24.56 23.59
N ILE A 8 18.14 23.43 23.09
CA ILE A 8 17.78 23.25 21.68
C ILE A 8 16.43 23.94 21.45
N ARG A 9 16.47 25.07 20.77
CA ARG A 9 15.31 25.85 20.33
C ARG A 9 14.55 25.03 19.28
N ARG A 10 13.33 24.60 19.59
CA ARG A 10 12.37 24.08 18.62
C ARG A 10 11.80 25.25 17.83
N GLU A 11 12.25 25.45 16.59
CA GLU A 11 11.61 26.37 15.66
C GLU A 11 10.35 25.73 15.07
N SER A 12 9.25 26.45 15.23
CA SER A 12 7.91 26.07 14.77
C SER A 12 7.82 26.19 13.26
N ARG A 13 7.34 25.12 12.59
CA ARG A 13 7.07 25.01 11.13
C ARG A 13 6.00 25.99 10.59
N ARG A 14 5.61 27.01 11.33
CA ARG A 14 4.51 27.91 10.96
C ARG A 14 4.93 29.25 10.33
N GLN A 15 6.20 29.52 10.08
CA GLN A 15 6.66 30.82 9.56
C GLN A 15 7.13 30.84 8.09
N PHE A 16 6.95 29.76 7.32
CA PHE A 16 7.44 29.73 5.92
C PHE A 16 6.40 30.07 4.85
N VAL A 17 5.19 30.49 5.18
CA VAL A 17 4.09 30.76 4.21
C VAL A 17 3.64 32.23 4.25
N ARG A 18 4.54 33.19 4.41
CA ARG A 18 4.13 34.60 4.22
C ARG A 18 5.29 35.42 3.65
N ARG A 19 5.55 35.29 2.33
CA ARG A 19 6.17 36.35 1.53
C ARG A 19 6.17 35.95 0.07
N ALA A 20 5.12 36.31 -0.66
CA ALA A 20 5.13 36.62 -2.08
C ALA A 20 3.73 37.05 -2.53
N VAL A 21 3.33 38.28 -2.20
CA VAL A 21 2.30 38.99 -2.95
C VAL A 21 2.70 40.45 -3.00
N SER A 22 3.22 40.90 -4.12
CA SER A 22 2.98 42.26 -4.62
C SER A 22 3.57 42.40 -6.01
N GLY A 23 2.71 42.81 -6.95
CA GLY A 23 3.11 43.57 -8.11
C GLY A 23 2.82 42.96 -9.48
N GLY A 24 1.78 43.47 -10.18
CA GLY A 24 1.72 43.39 -11.64
C GLY A 24 0.31 43.23 -12.21
N MET A 25 -0.36 44.36 -12.49
CA MET A 25 -1.59 44.46 -13.30
C MET A 25 -1.29 44.11 -14.76
N GLY A 26 -2.24 43.45 -15.43
CA GLY A 26 -2.35 43.62 -16.87
C GLY A 26 -2.84 42.43 -17.67
N ALA A 27 -4.04 42.57 -18.22
CA ALA A 27 -4.57 41.97 -19.46
C ALA A 27 -5.27 40.60 -19.38
N THR A 28 -6.56 40.68 -19.45
CA THR A 28 -7.57 39.73 -19.97
C THR A 28 -7.15 39.02 -21.26
N LEU A 29 -7.44 37.70 -21.36
CA LEU A 29 -8.23 37.09 -22.44
C LEU A 29 -8.36 35.56 -22.31
N ALA A 30 -9.61 35.12 -22.38
CA ALA A 30 -10.13 33.89 -22.99
C ALA A 30 -9.84 32.53 -22.35
N VAL A 31 -10.79 32.07 -21.57
CA VAL A 31 -11.58 30.83 -21.70
C VAL A 31 -10.91 29.68 -22.45
N GLY A 32 -10.41 28.76 -21.67
CA GLY A 32 -10.13 27.38 -22.03
C GLY A 32 -10.16 26.61 -20.72
N GLY A 33 -11.36 26.20 -20.29
CA GLY A 33 -11.55 25.43 -19.08
C GLY A 33 -11.07 23.98 -19.28
N GLY A 34 -9.76 23.78 -19.32
CA GLY A 34 -9.16 22.50 -19.07
C GLY A 34 -8.91 22.43 -17.57
N THR A 35 -9.69 21.66 -16.85
CA THR A 35 -9.36 21.23 -15.50
C THR A 35 -8.15 20.32 -15.61
N SER A 36 -6.94 20.91 -15.63
CA SER A 36 -5.72 20.13 -15.42
C SER A 36 -5.79 19.59 -13.99
N GLN A 37 -6.05 18.28 -13.87
CA GLN A 37 -5.81 17.58 -12.62
C GLN A 37 -4.39 17.92 -12.15
N PRO A 38 -4.20 18.28 -10.89
CA PRO A 38 -2.86 18.47 -10.37
C PRO A 38 -2.14 17.13 -10.52
N ALA A 39 -1.15 17.05 -11.40
CA ALA A 39 -0.25 15.92 -11.45
C ALA A 39 0.32 15.75 -10.04
N ALA A 40 0.20 14.56 -9.48
CA ALA A 40 0.79 14.23 -8.20
C ALA A 40 2.25 14.70 -8.23
N GLN A 41 2.58 15.66 -7.37
CA GLN A 41 3.87 16.33 -7.39
C GLN A 41 4.92 15.30 -6.95
N GLN A 42 5.64 14.74 -7.92
CA GLN A 42 6.64 13.72 -7.67
C GLN A 42 7.85 14.36 -6.98
N VAL A 43 7.95 14.17 -5.67
CA VAL A 43 9.02 14.72 -4.85
C VAL A 43 10.16 13.69 -4.81
N GLY A 44 11.17 13.89 -5.65
CA GLY A 44 12.38 13.06 -5.68
C GLY A 44 12.38 11.95 -6.74
N PRO A 45 13.42 11.07 -6.74
CA PRO A 45 13.63 10.06 -7.77
C PRO A 45 12.85 8.76 -7.57
N ILE A 46 12.09 8.60 -6.47
CA ILE A 46 11.30 7.40 -6.19
C ILE A 46 10.10 7.39 -7.13
N ARG A 47 9.99 6.35 -7.97
CA ARG A 47 8.99 6.23 -9.03
C ARG A 47 7.80 5.37 -8.66
N ALA A 48 8.05 4.26 -7.98
CA ALA A 48 7.04 3.25 -7.71
C ALA A 48 7.42 2.44 -6.47
N PHE A 49 6.45 1.71 -5.97
CA PHE A 49 6.66 0.61 -5.04
C PHE A 49 6.92 -0.66 -5.88
N ASP A 50 8.00 -1.38 -5.64
CA ASP A 50 8.36 -2.60 -6.37
C ASP A 50 7.81 -3.85 -5.68
N HIS A 51 8.23 -4.11 -4.44
CA HIS A 51 7.76 -5.26 -3.68
C HIS A 51 7.85 -5.05 -2.17
N VAL A 52 7.10 -5.86 -1.46
CA VAL A 52 7.24 -6.06 -0.02
C VAL A 52 7.69 -7.50 0.25
N ALA A 53 8.39 -7.72 1.35
CA ALA A 53 8.72 -9.06 1.82
C ALA A 53 8.19 -9.27 3.24
N ILE A 54 7.45 -10.36 3.42
CA ILE A 54 6.91 -10.77 4.72
C ILE A 54 7.22 -12.25 4.99
N PRO A 55 7.38 -12.66 6.24
CA PRO A 55 7.40 -14.07 6.59
C PRO A 55 6.01 -14.68 6.41
N MET A 56 5.95 -15.96 6.02
CA MET A 56 4.73 -16.76 6.08
C MET A 56 4.87 -17.91 7.08
N ARG A 57 3.76 -18.35 7.63
CA ARG A 57 3.68 -19.45 8.59
C ARG A 57 3.23 -20.74 7.91
N ASN A 58 2.20 -20.67 7.10
CA ASN A 58 1.56 -21.83 6.49
C ASN A 58 1.64 -21.78 4.97
N THR A 59 2.77 -22.26 4.43
CA THR A 59 3.01 -22.30 2.99
C THR A 59 1.92 -23.03 2.22
N GLU A 60 1.45 -24.18 2.73
CA GLU A 60 0.50 -25.05 2.05
C GLU A 60 -0.90 -24.41 1.92
N ALA A 61 -1.29 -23.57 2.87
CA ALA A 61 -2.56 -22.86 2.81
C ALA A 61 -2.43 -21.53 2.04
N MET A 62 -1.31 -20.81 2.22
CA MET A 62 -1.12 -19.48 1.64
C MET A 62 -1.07 -19.49 0.11
N LEU A 63 -0.30 -20.40 -0.50
CA LEU A 63 -0.09 -20.38 -1.94
C LEU A 63 -1.36 -20.72 -2.75
N PRO A 64 -2.13 -21.77 -2.40
CA PRO A 64 -3.41 -22.03 -3.06
C PRO A 64 -4.43 -20.92 -2.88
N PHE A 65 -4.46 -20.28 -1.71
CA PHE A 65 -5.36 -19.16 -1.43
C PHE A 65 -5.11 -17.98 -2.39
N TYR A 66 -3.87 -17.54 -2.54
CA TYR A 66 -3.55 -16.45 -3.46
C TYR A 66 -3.80 -16.82 -4.92
N ARG A 67 -3.57 -18.09 -5.32
CA ARG A 67 -3.94 -18.57 -6.67
C ARG A 67 -5.44 -18.51 -6.90
N ALA A 68 -6.24 -18.90 -5.91
CA ALA A 68 -7.69 -18.87 -6.00
C ALA A 68 -8.24 -17.44 -6.11
N LEU A 69 -7.54 -16.45 -5.55
CA LEU A 69 -7.84 -15.03 -5.73
C LEU A 69 -7.39 -14.47 -7.10
N GLY A 70 -6.76 -15.28 -7.95
CA GLY A 70 -6.33 -14.87 -9.30
C GLY A 70 -4.91 -14.31 -9.37
N PHE A 71 -4.12 -14.35 -8.30
CA PHE A 71 -2.73 -13.92 -8.35
C PHE A 71 -1.84 -14.95 -9.05
N VAL A 72 -0.80 -14.48 -9.72
CA VAL A 72 0.27 -15.35 -10.22
C VAL A 72 1.22 -15.67 -9.07
N VAL A 73 1.32 -16.95 -8.70
CA VAL A 73 2.15 -17.40 -7.57
C VAL A 73 3.33 -18.21 -8.10
N MET A 74 4.54 -17.75 -7.78
CA MET A 74 5.79 -18.43 -8.09
C MET A 74 6.39 -19.03 -6.82
N GLU A 75 6.90 -20.26 -6.93
CA GLU A 75 7.49 -20.97 -5.80
C GLU A 75 9.00 -21.05 -5.93
N GLY A 76 9.69 -20.75 -4.83
CA GLY A 76 11.12 -20.92 -4.68
C GLY A 76 11.46 -21.68 -3.41
N ALA A 77 12.69 -22.12 -3.28
CA ALA A 77 13.13 -22.94 -2.14
C ALA A 77 13.02 -22.18 -0.80
N ASN A 78 13.40 -20.91 -0.79
CA ASN A 78 13.41 -20.06 0.42
C ASN A 78 12.28 -19.03 0.43
N THR A 79 11.86 -18.58 -0.77
CA THR A 79 10.92 -17.48 -0.93
C THR A 79 9.96 -17.83 -2.06
N CYS A 80 8.68 -17.71 -1.80
CA CYS A 80 7.63 -17.70 -2.83
C CYS A 80 7.27 -16.25 -3.14
N SER A 81 6.58 -15.99 -4.25
CA SER A 81 6.12 -14.66 -4.58
C SER A 81 4.73 -14.66 -5.18
N VAL A 82 3.95 -13.65 -4.81
CA VAL A 82 2.60 -13.36 -5.29
C VAL A 82 2.69 -12.11 -6.14
N HIS A 83 2.37 -12.20 -7.43
CA HIS A 83 2.52 -11.13 -8.41
C HIS A 83 1.17 -10.52 -8.79
N PHE A 84 1.16 -9.19 -8.96
CA PHE A 84 0.02 -8.39 -9.41
C PHE A 84 0.53 -7.11 -10.08
N GLY A 85 0.12 -6.88 -11.34
CA GLY A 85 0.70 -5.81 -12.16
C GLY A 85 2.22 -5.90 -12.19
N ASP A 86 2.89 -4.78 -11.95
CA ASP A 86 4.35 -4.68 -11.90
C ASP A 86 4.92 -4.90 -10.49
N ASN A 87 4.08 -5.31 -9.54
CA ASN A 87 4.44 -5.45 -8.13
C ASN A 87 4.34 -6.90 -7.67
N LYS A 88 4.94 -7.19 -6.53
CA LYS A 88 4.83 -8.51 -5.88
C LYS A 88 4.93 -8.43 -4.36
N ILE A 89 4.47 -9.49 -3.71
CA ILE A 89 4.78 -9.81 -2.32
C ILE A 89 5.71 -11.00 -2.30
N ASN A 90 6.87 -10.88 -1.69
CA ASN A 90 7.74 -12.00 -1.38
C ASN A 90 7.30 -12.62 -0.04
N LEU A 91 7.03 -13.91 -0.05
CA LEU A 91 6.63 -14.70 1.10
C LEU A 91 7.82 -15.58 1.51
N HIS A 92 8.50 -15.24 2.60
CA HIS A 92 9.63 -16.04 3.11
C HIS A 92 9.10 -17.30 3.79
N ARG A 93 9.59 -18.47 3.36
CA ARG A 93 9.20 -19.75 3.95
C ARG A 93 9.64 -19.86 5.41
N PRO A 94 8.91 -20.64 6.26
CA PRO A 94 9.23 -20.78 7.68
C PRO A 94 10.69 -21.20 7.93
N GLU A 95 11.18 -22.19 7.22
CA GLU A 95 12.54 -22.72 7.37
C GLU A 95 13.59 -21.65 7.06
N PHE A 96 13.30 -20.73 6.18
CA PHE A 96 14.21 -19.66 5.79
C PHE A 96 14.23 -18.52 6.80
N TRP A 97 13.07 -17.94 7.12
CA TRP A 97 13.06 -16.77 8.00
C TRP A 97 13.32 -17.11 9.47
N GLN A 98 13.08 -18.36 9.89
CA GLN A 98 13.37 -18.85 11.24
C GLN A 98 14.81 -19.41 11.40
N SER A 99 15.58 -19.51 10.33
CA SER A 99 16.90 -20.15 10.34
C SER A 99 17.93 -19.48 11.27
N GLY A 100 17.69 -18.23 11.67
CA GLY A 100 18.65 -17.43 12.42
C GLY A 100 19.83 -16.90 11.58
N THR A 101 20.03 -17.42 10.37
CA THR A 101 21.08 -16.99 9.43
C THR A 101 20.60 -15.92 8.44
N PHE A 102 19.30 -15.84 8.20
CA PHE A 102 18.70 -14.84 7.34
C PHE A 102 18.39 -13.57 8.14
N THR A 103 19.26 -12.57 8.03
CA THR A 103 19.16 -11.29 8.76
C THR A 103 18.60 -10.15 7.92
N LEU A 104 18.53 -10.30 6.58
CA LEU A 104 18.05 -9.26 5.66
C LEU A 104 16.49 -9.25 5.63
N ARG A 105 15.89 -8.96 6.78
CA ARG A 105 14.44 -8.82 6.98
C ARG A 105 14.14 -7.82 8.09
N ALA A 106 12.90 -7.37 8.17
CA ALA A 106 12.45 -6.61 9.34
C ALA A 106 12.56 -7.52 10.57
N SER A 107 13.36 -7.14 11.54
CA SER A 107 13.82 -8.00 12.66
C SER A 107 12.69 -8.55 13.52
N ALA A 108 11.59 -7.77 13.67
CA ALA A 108 10.43 -8.13 14.47
C ALA A 108 9.25 -8.66 13.64
N ALA A 109 9.41 -8.85 12.31
CA ALA A 109 8.33 -9.33 11.48
C ALA A 109 8.06 -10.81 11.73
N GLU A 110 6.83 -11.11 12.15
CA GLU A 110 6.28 -12.46 12.33
C GLU A 110 4.84 -12.49 11.78
N PRO A 111 4.38 -13.61 11.22
CA PRO A 111 3.00 -13.71 10.75
C PRO A 111 1.99 -13.66 11.92
N PRO A 112 0.86 -12.88 11.77
CA PRO A 112 0.57 -11.96 10.67
C PRO A 112 1.29 -10.61 10.84
N CYS A 113 1.78 -10.04 9.74
CA CYS A 113 2.40 -8.70 9.76
C CYS A 113 2.10 -7.88 8.48
N GLY A 114 1.26 -8.41 7.60
CA GLY A 114 0.82 -7.73 6.38
C GLY A 114 -0.55 -7.07 6.53
N ASP A 115 -0.66 -5.86 5.93
CA ASP A 115 -1.90 -5.13 5.69
C ASP A 115 -1.78 -4.57 4.27
N PHE A 116 -2.53 -5.16 3.32
CA PHE A 116 -2.38 -4.90 1.90
C PHE A 116 -3.68 -4.44 1.28
N CYS A 117 -3.64 -3.37 0.49
CA CYS A 117 -4.75 -2.92 -0.31
C CYS A 117 -4.46 -3.16 -1.80
N PHE A 118 -5.31 -3.94 -2.46
CA PHE A 118 -5.26 -4.23 -3.88
C PHE A 118 -6.36 -3.48 -4.61
N VAL A 119 -6.05 -2.94 -5.78
CA VAL A 119 -7.08 -2.41 -6.67
C VAL A 119 -7.69 -3.59 -7.43
N TRP A 120 -9.01 -3.75 -7.30
CA TRP A 120 -9.77 -4.71 -8.10
C TRP A 120 -10.34 -4.03 -9.32
N ASP A 121 -9.95 -4.50 -10.51
CA ASP A 121 -10.29 -3.90 -11.80
C ASP A 121 -11.49 -4.60 -12.46
N ASP A 122 -12.55 -4.82 -11.68
CA ASP A 122 -13.83 -5.36 -12.11
C ASP A 122 -14.92 -4.94 -11.10
N THR A 123 -16.13 -5.44 -11.24
CA THR A 123 -17.28 -5.12 -10.39
C THR A 123 -17.16 -5.69 -8.97
N LEU A 124 -17.86 -5.06 -8.03
CA LEU A 124 -18.00 -5.59 -6.67
C LEU A 124 -18.63 -6.99 -6.63
N ALA A 125 -19.53 -7.30 -7.58
CA ALA A 125 -20.13 -8.63 -7.68
C ALA A 125 -19.11 -9.69 -8.10
N ALA A 126 -18.23 -9.37 -9.07
CA ALA A 126 -17.14 -10.26 -9.48
C ALA A 126 -16.13 -10.46 -8.35
N LEU A 127 -15.75 -9.39 -7.63
CA LEU A 127 -14.91 -9.48 -6.44
C LEU A 127 -15.52 -10.44 -5.42
N ARG A 128 -16.80 -10.27 -5.09
CA ARG A 128 -17.47 -11.13 -4.11
C ARG A 128 -17.46 -12.60 -4.52
N THR A 129 -17.75 -12.89 -5.80
CA THR A 129 -17.69 -14.25 -6.34
C THR A 129 -16.30 -14.86 -6.20
N THR A 130 -15.25 -14.08 -6.49
CA THR A 130 -13.85 -14.53 -6.36
C THR A 130 -13.48 -14.82 -4.91
N LEU A 131 -13.85 -13.93 -3.99
CA LEU A 131 -13.60 -14.11 -2.56
C LEU A 131 -14.31 -15.37 -2.02
N ASP A 132 -15.57 -15.56 -2.37
CA ASP A 132 -16.35 -16.75 -1.97
C ASP A 132 -15.73 -18.03 -2.56
N GLY A 133 -15.29 -18.01 -3.83
CA GLY A 133 -14.61 -19.14 -4.49
C GLY A 133 -13.25 -19.48 -3.89
N ALA A 134 -12.54 -18.51 -3.34
CA ALA A 134 -11.28 -18.69 -2.63
C ALA A 134 -11.47 -19.10 -1.14
N GLY A 135 -12.71 -19.18 -0.65
CA GLY A 135 -13.00 -19.39 0.76
C GLY A 135 -12.60 -18.20 1.65
N ALA A 136 -12.44 -17.02 1.06
CA ALA A 136 -12.05 -15.79 1.74
C ALA A 136 -13.27 -15.13 2.39
N THR A 137 -13.45 -15.29 3.69
CA THR A 137 -14.56 -14.67 4.42
C THR A 137 -14.41 -13.14 4.44
N VAL A 138 -15.42 -12.42 3.91
CA VAL A 138 -15.47 -10.96 4.03
C VAL A 138 -15.78 -10.59 5.48
N ILE A 139 -14.88 -9.88 6.12
CA ILE A 139 -15.01 -9.43 7.51
C ILE A 139 -15.61 -8.02 7.62
N ILE A 140 -15.36 -7.17 6.61
CA ILE A 140 -15.94 -5.83 6.49
C ILE A 140 -16.16 -5.53 5.00
N GLY A 141 -17.28 -4.93 4.66
CA GLY A 141 -17.58 -4.43 3.32
C GLY A 141 -18.99 -4.84 2.84
N PRO A 142 -19.53 -4.13 1.84
CA PRO A 142 -18.89 -2.99 1.14
C PRO A 142 -18.81 -1.76 2.04
N VAL A 143 -17.70 -1.03 1.96
CA VAL A 143 -17.47 0.20 2.73
C VAL A 143 -16.66 1.20 1.91
N GLU A 144 -17.02 2.49 1.95
CA GLU A 144 -16.27 3.54 1.27
C GLU A 144 -14.90 3.76 1.95
N ARG A 145 -13.87 3.89 1.12
CA ARG A 145 -12.50 4.20 1.55
C ARG A 145 -11.84 5.15 0.58
N THR A 146 -10.99 6.01 1.11
CA THR A 146 -10.10 6.84 0.31
C THR A 146 -8.82 6.05 0.05
N GLY A 147 -8.52 5.79 -1.22
CA GLY A 147 -7.34 5.03 -1.63
C GLY A 147 -6.21 5.89 -2.17
N GLY A 148 -5.21 5.24 -2.77
CA GLY A 148 -3.99 5.91 -3.21
C GLY A 148 -4.08 6.67 -4.54
N ARG A 149 -5.16 6.50 -5.34
CA ARG A 149 -5.33 7.22 -6.60
C ARG A 149 -5.53 8.72 -6.38
N ASP A 150 -5.25 9.54 -7.39
CA ASP A 150 -5.41 11.00 -7.37
C ASP A 150 -4.67 11.66 -6.19
N GLY A 151 -3.45 11.20 -5.92
CA GLY A 151 -2.65 11.71 -4.81
C GLY A 151 -3.24 11.43 -3.43
N GLY A 152 -4.05 10.37 -3.30
CA GLY A 152 -4.71 9.98 -2.07
C GLY A 152 -6.06 10.65 -1.84
N ALA A 153 -6.74 11.13 -2.92
CA ALA A 153 -8.03 11.78 -2.83
C ALA A 153 -9.19 10.95 -3.43
N ALA A 154 -8.89 9.89 -4.19
CA ALA A 154 -9.92 9.09 -4.83
C ALA A 154 -10.62 8.17 -3.83
N ASN A 155 -11.95 8.15 -3.87
CA ASN A 155 -12.76 7.22 -3.10
C ASN A 155 -13.12 5.99 -3.93
N GLY A 156 -13.11 4.84 -3.27
CA GLY A 156 -13.57 3.57 -3.82
C GLY A 156 -14.36 2.79 -2.78
N THR A 157 -14.89 1.64 -3.20
CA THR A 157 -15.61 0.73 -2.31
C THR A 157 -14.75 -0.48 -2.00
N SER A 158 -14.52 -0.75 -0.73
CA SER A 158 -13.61 -1.81 -0.26
C SER A 158 -14.34 -2.99 0.39
N HIS A 159 -13.74 -4.17 0.22
CA HIS A 159 -14.02 -5.38 1.01
C HIS A 159 -12.74 -5.83 1.68
N TYR A 160 -12.87 -6.27 2.92
CA TYR A 160 -11.75 -6.77 3.73
C TYR A 160 -11.89 -8.25 4.02
N THR A 161 -10.80 -8.97 3.94
CA THR A 161 -10.68 -10.37 4.33
C THR A 161 -9.33 -10.63 4.98
N ARG A 162 -9.06 -11.87 5.36
CA ARG A 162 -7.73 -12.30 5.84
C ARG A 162 -7.23 -13.48 5.02
N ASP A 163 -5.93 -13.51 4.80
CA ASP A 163 -5.28 -14.69 4.28
C ASP A 163 -5.15 -15.79 5.37
N PRO A 164 -4.71 -17.01 5.01
CA PRO A 164 -4.59 -18.11 5.97
C PRO A 164 -3.62 -17.87 7.13
N ASP A 165 -2.66 -16.96 7.00
CA ASP A 165 -1.76 -16.55 8.08
C ASP A 165 -2.33 -15.43 8.95
N GLY A 166 -3.46 -14.83 8.54
CA GLY A 166 -4.17 -13.77 9.25
C GLY A 166 -3.82 -12.36 8.80
N ASN A 167 -2.99 -12.17 7.76
CA ASN A 167 -2.72 -10.86 7.19
C ASN A 167 -4.02 -10.23 6.69
N LEU A 168 -4.15 -8.90 6.85
CA LEU A 168 -5.32 -8.18 6.36
C LEU A 168 -5.18 -7.90 4.86
N LEU A 169 -6.23 -8.22 4.10
CA LEU A 169 -6.35 -7.93 2.69
C LEU A 169 -7.55 -7.03 2.45
N GLU A 170 -7.30 -5.90 1.85
CA GLU A 170 -8.32 -4.99 1.33
C GLU A 170 -8.35 -5.10 -0.20
N PHE A 171 -9.55 -5.16 -0.77
CA PHE A 171 -9.77 -5.03 -2.20
C PHE A 171 -10.63 -3.81 -2.45
N ILE A 172 -10.07 -2.79 -3.10
CA ILE A 172 -10.75 -1.54 -3.42
C ILE A 172 -11.14 -1.50 -4.89
N VAL A 173 -12.41 -1.19 -5.14
CA VAL A 173 -13.00 -0.96 -6.47
C VAL A 173 -13.26 0.52 -6.61
N TYR A 174 -12.65 1.14 -7.61
CA TYR A 174 -12.91 2.53 -7.96
C TYR A 174 -14.04 2.64 -9.00
N PRO A 175 -14.82 3.75 -8.99
CA PRO A 175 -15.84 4.03 -10.00
C PRO A 175 -15.31 4.10 -11.42
#